data_509a0409697c6a45fd6c1693ee54fa07
#
_entry.id   509a0409697c6a45fd6c1693ee54fa07
#
_cell.length_a   1.000
_cell.length_b   1.000
_cell.length_c   1.000
_cell.angle_alpha   90.00
_cell.angle_beta   90.00
_cell.angle_gamma   90.00
#
_symmetry.space_group_name_H-M   'P 1'
#
loop_
_entity.id
_entity.type
_entity.pdbx_description
1 polymer ?
#
loop_
_entity_poly.entity_id
_entity_poly.type
_entity_poly.pdbx_seq_one_letter_code
_entity_poly.pdbx_strand_id
1 'polypeptide(L)'
;GMDDMANKLKDDWKNIKTYSNELYISYDNANTVFERTTIGLNDIRYRNSYGFIHGANGLMCRKYLSENKNYSEKIPLIRLSEMYYILAESVSLKESVTYINKVRNARGISRNNNIEANDSYDEAARKEALNKEYQKDFFAEGQYFYFLKRHNYKTFWRCPVEKMDYYVLPTPDDEIAYGNGK
;
A
#
# COMPACT_ATOMS: atom_id res chain seq x y z
N GLY A 1 -2.05 -26.00 4.81
CA GLY A 1 -1.30 -25.04 5.60
C GLY A 1 -0.91 -23.81 4.80
N MET A 2 0.01 -22.98 5.31
CA MET A 2 0.50 -21.78 4.57
C MET A 2 1.16 -22.15 3.23
N ASP A 3 1.80 -23.31 3.15
CA ASP A 3 2.41 -23.81 1.92
C ASP A 3 1.37 -24.10 0.82
N ASP A 4 0.20 -24.59 1.19
CA ASP A 4 -0.90 -24.84 0.25
C ASP A 4 -1.46 -23.52 -0.29
N MET A 5 -1.54 -22.50 0.56
CA MET A 5 -2.02 -21.16 0.17
C MET A 5 -1.02 -20.45 -0.74
N ALA A 6 0.27 -20.55 -0.45
CA ALA A 6 1.34 -19.98 -1.28
C ALA A 6 1.42 -20.68 -2.63
N ASN A 7 1.29 -22.00 -2.67
CA ASN A 7 1.26 -22.78 -3.90
C ASN A 7 0.01 -22.50 -4.73
N LYS A 8 -1.15 -22.39 -4.10
CA LYS A 8 -2.40 -22.02 -4.75
C LYS A 8 -2.32 -20.60 -5.35
N LEU A 9 -1.82 -19.64 -4.60
CA LEU A 9 -1.57 -18.29 -5.12
C LEU A 9 -0.62 -18.30 -6.32
N LYS A 10 0.42 -19.14 -6.29
CA LYS A 10 1.39 -19.29 -7.37
C LYS A 10 0.77 -19.91 -8.63
N ASP A 11 -0.08 -20.90 -8.47
CA ASP A 11 -0.78 -21.55 -9.57
C ASP A 11 -1.90 -20.68 -10.12
N ASP A 12 -2.64 -20.00 -9.27
CA ASP A 12 -3.63 -19.00 -9.68
C ASP A 12 -2.97 -17.85 -10.47
N TRP A 13 -1.78 -17.40 -10.08
CA TRP A 13 -1.01 -16.40 -10.81
C TRP A 13 -0.51 -16.87 -12.18
N LYS A 14 -0.11 -18.11 -12.32
CA LYS A 14 0.27 -18.68 -13.63
C LYS A 14 -0.96 -18.74 -14.54
N ASN A 15 -2.13 -19.01 -13.98
CA ASN A 15 -3.39 -19.10 -14.69
C ASN A 15 -4.03 -17.74 -14.98
N ILE A 16 -3.80 -16.72 -14.14
CA ILE A 16 -4.29 -15.33 -14.33
C ILE A 16 -3.88 -14.74 -15.68
N LYS A 17 -2.73 -15.12 -16.22
CA LYS A 17 -2.32 -14.73 -17.58
C LYS A 17 -3.30 -15.17 -18.69
N THR A 18 -4.19 -16.09 -18.39
CA THR A 18 -5.12 -16.70 -19.34
C THR A 18 -6.56 -16.22 -19.17
N TYR A 19 -6.89 -15.49 -18.10
CA TYR A 19 -8.26 -15.06 -17.81
C TYR A 19 -8.46 -13.55 -18.02
N SER A 20 -9.56 -13.17 -18.65
CA SER A 20 -9.96 -11.79 -18.95
C SER A 20 -10.34 -10.94 -17.72
N ASN A 21 -10.33 -11.51 -16.51
CA ASN A 21 -10.75 -10.87 -15.26
C ASN A 21 -9.58 -10.62 -14.30
N GLU A 22 -8.41 -10.28 -14.82
CA GLU A 22 -7.23 -9.98 -14.00
C GLU A 22 -7.44 -8.70 -13.18
N LEU A 23 -7.12 -8.76 -11.88
CA LEU A 23 -7.08 -7.59 -11.02
C LEU A 23 -5.79 -6.81 -11.29
N TYR A 24 -5.88 -5.69 -11.95
CA TYR A 24 -4.75 -4.83 -12.28
C TYR A 24 -5.02 -3.36 -11.94
N ILE A 25 -3.95 -2.61 -11.73
CA ILE A 25 -3.98 -1.16 -11.74
C ILE A 25 -3.56 -0.66 -13.13
N SER A 26 -4.35 0.22 -13.76
CA SER A 26 -3.98 0.80 -15.05
C SER A 26 -2.66 1.58 -14.95
N TYR A 27 -1.94 1.72 -16.06
CA TYR A 27 -0.67 2.45 -16.08
C TYR A 27 -0.82 3.90 -15.63
N ASP A 28 -1.88 4.61 -16.01
CA ASP A 28 -2.13 5.99 -15.59
C ASP A 28 -2.33 6.09 -14.08
N ASN A 29 -3.10 5.17 -13.52
CA ASN A 29 -3.32 5.13 -12.08
C ASN A 29 -2.03 4.78 -11.32
N ALA A 30 -1.26 3.83 -11.83
CA ALA A 30 0.03 3.47 -11.24
C ALA A 30 1.04 4.63 -11.35
N ASN A 31 1.07 5.35 -12.47
CA ASN A 31 1.89 6.54 -12.64
C ASN A 31 1.55 7.61 -11.60
N THR A 32 0.26 7.80 -11.32
CA THR A 32 -0.21 8.74 -10.29
C THR A 32 0.20 8.30 -8.88
N VAL A 33 -0.10 7.06 -8.50
CA VAL A 33 0.21 6.51 -7.17
C VAL A 33 1.72 6.55 -6.89
N PHE A 34 2.53 6.15 -7.86
CA PHE A 34 3.99 6.10 -7.71
C PHE A 34 4.69 7.41 -8.11
N GLU A 35 3.95 8.46 -8.40
CA GLU A 35 4.50 9.79 -8.75
C GLU A 35 5.57 9.71 -9.85
N ARG A 36 5.33 8.85 -10.88
CA ARG A 36 6.31 8.47 -11.91
C ARG A 36 6.82 9.63 -12.75
N THR A 37 6.00 10.64 -12.97
CA THR A 37 6.33 11.83 -13.76
C THR A 37 7.15 12.87 -12.99
N THR A 38 7.33 12.65 -11.68
CA THR A 38 8.01 13.59 -10.79
C THR A 38 9.14 12.89 -10.02
N ILE A 39 8.88 12.49 -8.80
CA ILE A 39 9.91 11.96 -7.88
C ILE A 39 10.08 10.44 -7.94
N GLY A 40 9.08 9.73 -8.46
CA GLY A 40 9.00 8.25 -8.40
C GLY A 40 9.60 7.52 -9.59
N LEU A 41 10.35 8.20 -10.47
CA LEU A 41 10.91 7.59 -11.69
C LEU A 41 11.72 6.33 -11.39
N ASN A 42 12.47 6.33 -10.31
CA ASN A 42 13.34 5.22 -9.89
C ASN A 42 12.76 4.40 -8.73
N ASP A 43 11.50 4.63 -8.36
CA ASP A 43 10.86 3.87 -7.28
C ASP A 43 10.83 2.38 -7.63
N ILE A 44 11.55 1.58 -6.83
CA ILE A 44 11.69 0.14 -7.09
C ILE A 44 10.37 -0.62 -6.93
N ARG A 45 9.42 -0.08 -6.14
CA ARG A 45 8.11 -0.70 -5.93
C ARG A 45 7.28 -0.76 -7.21
N TYR A 46 7.50 0.17 -8.14
CA TYR A 46 6.86 0.19 -9.46
C TYR A 46 7.49 -0.82 -10.45
N ARG A 47 8.74 -1.22 -10.21
CA ARG A 47 9.49 -2.01 -11.21
C ARG A 47 8.85 -3.37 -11.46
N ASN A 48 8.87 -3.76 -12.75
CA ASN A 48 8.65 -5.15 -13.15
C ASN A 48 9.63 -6.04 -12.42
N SER A 49 9.40 -7.11 -11.94
CA SER A 49 10.29 -7.99 -11.16
C SER A 49 10.42 -7.70 -9.66
N TYR A 50 9.89 -6.59 -9.15
CA TYR A 50 9.91 -6.31 -7.71
C TYR A 50 8.49 -6.29 -7.11
N GLY A 51 7.67 -5.30 -7.43
CA GLY A 51 6.33 -5.13 -6.88
C GLY A 51 5.22 -5.55 -7.83
N PHE A 52 5.49 -5.50 -9.13
CA PHE A 52 4.49 -5.72 -10.18
C PHE A 52 5.00 -6.57 -11.33
N ILE A 53 4.05 -7.19 -12.03
CA ILE A 53 4.21 -7.70 -13.38
C ILE A 53 3.56 -6.68 -14.31
N HIS A 54 4.27 -6.28 -15.35
CA HIS A 54 3.76 -5.37 -16.37
C HIS A 54 3.03 -6.19 -17.44
N GLY A 55 1.71 -6.04 -17.50
CA GLY A 55 0.82 -6.67 -18.49
C GLY A 55 0.39 -5.71 -19.59
N ALA A 56 -0.40 -6.17 -20.54
CA ALA A 56 -0.91 -5.35 -21.64
C ALA A 56 -1.82 -4.21 -21.15
N ASN A 57 -2.63 -4.45 -20.13
CA ASN A 57 -3.67 -3.53 -19.65
C ASN A 57 -3.26 -2.74 -18.40
N GLY A 58 -2.12 -3.07 -17.79
CA GLY A 58 -1.67 -2.44 -16.56
C GLY A 58 -0.72 -3.32 -15.74
N LEU A 59 -0.65 -3.02 -14.46
CA LEU A 59 0.26 -3.66 -13.51
C LEU A 59 -0.50 -4.61 -12.60
N MET A 60 -0.03 -5.84 -12.51
CA MET A 60 -0.52 -6.84 -11.57
C MET A 60 0.41 -6.93 -10.36
N CYS A 61 -0.13 -6.97 -9.15
CA CYS A 61 0.68 -7.08 -7.93
C CYS A 61 1.46 -8.41 -7.90
N ARG A 62 2.75 -8.34 -7.63
CA ARG A 62 3.67 -9.48 -7.65
C ARG A 62 4.37 -9.72 -6.30
N LYS A 63 4.06 -8.96 -5.29
CA LYS A 63 4.80 -8.93 -4.01
C LYS A 63 5.07 -10.29 -3.36
N TYR A 64 4.18 -11.25 -3.59
CA TYR A 64 4.26 -12.58 -3.00
C TYR A 64 4.77 -13.66 -3.95
N LEU A 65 5.14 -13.25 -5.17
CA LEU A 65 5.75 -14.12 -6.16
C LEU A 65 7.27 -13.92 -6.12
N SER A 66 7.98 -14.76 -5.45
CA SER A 66 9.45 -14.77 -5.50
C SER A 66 9.94 -15.96 -6.31
N GLU A 67 10.83 -15.70 -7.26
CA GLU A 67 11.57 -16.75 -7.96
C GLU A 67 12.70 -17.30 -7.08
N ASN A 68 13.07 -16.59 -6.03
CA ASN A 68 14.04 -17.04 -5.06
C ASN A 68 13.40 -18.04 -4.10
N LYS A 69 13.81 -19.29 -4.15
CA LYS A 69 13.29 -20.38 -3.33
C LYS A 69 13.34 -20.12 -1.82
N ASN A 70 14.24 -19.25 -1.36
CA ASN A 70 14.36 -18.88 0.06
C ASN A 70 13.21 -17.95 0.54
N TYR A 71 12.49 -17.31 -0.38
CA TYR A 71 11.44 -16.33 -0.07
C TYR A 71 10.11 -16.63 -0.74
N SER A 72 10.04 -17.64 -1.62
CA SER A 72 8.86 -17.91 -2.45
C SER A 72 7.60 -18.34 -1.67
N GLU A 73 7.75 -18.72 -0.41
CA GLU A 73 6.67 -19.24 0.44
C GLU A 73 6.46 -18.42 1.71
N LYS A 74 7.06 -17.22 1.76
CA LYS A 74 7.01 -16.36 2.95
C LYS A 74 6.17 -15.12 2.68
N ILE A 75 5.17 -14.92 3.52
CA ILE A 75 4.37 -13.70 3.57
C ILE A 75 4.85 -12.89 4.78
N PRO A 76 5.45 -11.71 4.61
CA PRO A 76 5.89 -10.89 5.73
C PRO A 76 4.67 -10.34 6.47
N LEU A 77 4.54 -10.66 7.74
CA LEU A 77 3.48 -10.12 8.61
C LEU A 77 3.81 -8.71 9.11
N ILE A 78 5.09 -8.45 9.35
CA ILE A 78 5.60 -7.17 9.84
C ILE A 78 6.75 -6.76 8.94
N ARG A 79 6.77 -5.50 8.50
CA ARG A 79 7.84 -4.95 7.69
C ARG A 79 8.52 -3.77 8.37
N LEU A 80 9.82 -3.67 8.16
CA LEU A 80 10.61 -2.57 8.69
C LEU A 80 10.13 -1.20 8.19
N SER A 81 9.62 -1.10 6.97
CA SER A 81 9.03 0.15 6.45
C SER A 81 7.84 0.61 7.28
N GLU A 82 6.96 -0.33 7.70
CA GLU A 82 5.82 -0.02 8.56
C GLU A 82 6.28 0.51 9.92
N MET A 83 7.31 -0.10 10.50
CA MET A 83 7.88 0.38 11.76
C MET A 83 8.41 1.81 11.65
N TYR A 84 9.06 2.15 10.54
CA TYR A 84 9.50 3.52 10.30
C TYR A 84 8.34 4.50 10.10
N TYR A 85 7.24 4.08 9.48
CA TYR A 85 6.06 4.93 9.36
C TYR A 85 5.37 5.17 10.70
N ILE A 86 5.26 4.14 11.55
CA ILE A 86 4.74 4.26 12.93
C ILE A 86 5.63 5.22 13.75
N LEU A 87 6.95 5.08 13.66
CA LEU A 87 7.87 6.03 14.29
C LEU A 87 7.64 7.45 13.78
N ALA A 88 7.52 7.63 12.47
CA ALA A 88 7.28 8.95 11.87
C ALA A 88 5.95 9.59 12.33
N GLU A 89 4.94 8.79 12.65
CA GLU A 89 3.69 9.28 13.25
C GLU A 89 3.85 9.69 14.72
N SER A 90 4.77 9.07 15.45
CA SER A 90 4.87 9.15 16.91
C SER A 90 5.86 10.20 17.41
N VAL A 91 6.79 10.64 16.56
CA VAL A 91 7.85 11.59 16.93
C VAL A 91 7.49 13.03 16.51
N SER A 92 8.36 13.98 16.85
CA SER A 92 8.22 15.37 16.41
C SER A 92 8.20 15.49 14.87
N LEU A 93 7.60 16.56 14.35
CA LEU A 93 7.59 16.83 12.90
C LEU A 93 9.01 16.83 12.31
N LYS A 94 9.95 17.45 13.01
CA LYS A 94 11.34 17.51 12.58
C LYS A 94 12.01 16.13 12.47
N GLU A 95 11.71 15.24 13.38
CA GLU A 95 12.24 13.88 13.36
C GLU A 95 11.52 12.98 12.37
N SER A 96 10.23 13.19 12.15
CA SER A 96 9.40 12.37 11.29
C SER A 96 9.93 12.28 9.86
N VAL A 97 10.44 13.40 9.31
CA VAL A 97 11.01 13.43 7.95
C VAL A 97 12.22 12.50 7.81
N THR A 98 12.98 12.29 8.88
CA THR A 98 14.13 11.37 8.87
C THR A 98 13.67 9.92 8.59
N TYR A 99 12.63 9.48 9.27
CA TYR A 99 12.10 8.12 9.11
C TYR A 99 11.40 7.93 7.76
N ILE A 100 10.58 8.90 7.34
CA ILE A 100 9.91 8.85 6.04
C ILE A 100 10.95 8.82 4.91
N ASN A 101 11.93 9.72 4.93
CA ASN A 101 12.96 9.79 3.90
C ASN A 101 13.86 8.55 3.90
N LYS A 102 14.10 7.92 5.04
CA LYS A 102 14.86 6.66 5.12
C LYS A 102 14.20 5.57 4.28
N VAL A 103 12.88 5.41 4.37
CA VAL A 103 12.15 4.45 3.55
C VAL A 103 12.15 4.89 2.10
N ARG A 104 11.83 6.15 1.80
CA ARG A 104 11.78 6.70 0.44
C ARG A 104 13.11 6.48 -0.30
N ASN A 105 14.22 6.80 0.33
CA ASN A 105 15.55 6.62 -0.24
C ASN A 105 15.88 5.13 -0.47
N ALA A 106 15.51 4.25 0.47
CA ALA A 106 15.65 2.81 0.31
C ALA A 106 14.78 2.24 -0.84
N ARG A 107 13.68 2.93 -1.19
CA ARG A 107 12.83 2.61 -2.33
C ARG A 107 13.30 3.23 -3.65
N GLY A 108 14.42 3.95 -3.67
CA GLY A 108 15.01 4.52 -4.87
C GLY A 108 14.56 5.95 -5.21
N ILE A 109 13.81 6.60 -4.32
CA ILE A 109 13.52 8.02 -4.44
C ILE A 109 14.81 8.80 -4.12
N SER A 110 15.20 9.70 -5.02
CA SER A 110 16.44 10.48 -4.87
C SER A 110 16.41 11.33 -3.59
N ARG A 111 17.58 11.45 -2.96
CA ARG A 111 17.77 12.35 -1.80
C ARG A 111 17.45 13.81 -2.09
N ASN A 112 17.59 14.25 -3.34
CA ASN A 112 17.19 15.60 -3.76
C ASN A 112 15.68 15.83 -3.64
N ASN A 113 14.90 14.77 -3.52
CA ASN A 113 13.45 14.81 -3.32
C ASN A 113 13.06 14.47 -1.88
N ASN A 114 13.98 14.57 -0.94
CA ASN A 114 13.67 14.38 0.47
C ASN A 114 12.67 15.44 0.95
N ILE A 115 11.78 15.03 1.82
CA ILE A 115 10.89 15.94 2.54
C ILE A 115 11.73 16.69 3.55
N GLU A 116 11.58 18.00 3.58
CA GLU A 116 12.28 18.88 4.51
C GLU A 116 11.33 19.34 5.61
N ALA A 117 11.83 19.38 6.85
CA ALA A 117 11.09 19.91 7.99
C ALA A 117 11.23 21.44 8.04
N ASN A 118 10.63 22.11 7.08
CA ASN A 118 10.54 23.57 7.00
C ASN A 118 9.20 24.08 7.56
N ASP A 119 8.98 25.39 7.56
CA ASP A 119 7.78 26.02 8.12
C ASP A 119 6.46 25.56 7.47
N SER A 120 6.50 25.01 6.25
CA SER A 120 5.32 24.46 5.58
C SER A 120 5.06 22.98 5.91
N TYR A 121 5.97 22.33 6.62
CA TYR A 121 5.80 20.92 7.01
C TYR A 121 5.10 20.83 8.37
N ASP A 122 3.80 20.78 8.32
CA ASP A 122 2.91 20.63 9.47
C ASP A 122 2.36 19.20 9.61
N GLU A 123 1.44 18.99 10.54
CA GLU A 123 0.78 17.71 10.75
C GLU A 123 -0.01 17.23 9.51
N ALA A 124 -0.58 18.12 8.74
CA ALA A 124 -1.30 17.78 7.52
C ALA A 124 -0.31 17.31 6.44
N ALA A 125 0.82 17.99 6.29
CA ALA A 125 1.88 17.59 5.37
C ALA A 125 2.49 16.22 5.75
N ARG A 126 2.74 15.98 7.06
CA ARG A 126 3.19 14.67 7.57
C ARG A 126 2.19 13.57 7.23
N LYS A 127 0.92 13.81 7.53
CA LYS A 127 -0.15 12.85 7.26
C LYS A 127 -0.26 12.53 5.77
N GLU A 128 -0.16 13.53 4.90
CA GLU A 128 -0.20 13.33 3.45
C GLU A 128 1.05 12.57 2.94
N ALA A 129 2.22 12.87 3.45
CA ALA A 129 3.44 12.14 3.10
C ALA A 129 3.33 10.65 3.47
N LEU A 130 2.83 10.35 4.65
CA LEU A 130 2.58 8.99 5.10
C LEU A 130 1.48 8.31 4.29
N ASN A 131 0.39 9.01 3.97
CA ASN A 131 -0.68 8.51 3.11
C ASN A 131 -0.14 7.99 1.78
N LYS A 132 0.69 8.78 1.11
CA LYS A 132 1.33 8.37 -0.15
C LYS A 132 2.23 7.16 0.01
N GLU A 133 3.02 7.11 1.06
CA GLU A 133 3.95 6.01 1.28
C GLU A 133 3.23 4.71 1.70
N TYR A 134 2.18 4.78 2.53
CA TYR A 134 1.32 3.63 2.84
C TYR A 134 0.64 3.08 1.58
N GLN A 135 0.13 3.95 0.71
CA GLN A 135 -0.49 3.54 -0.54
C GLN A 135 0.47 2.79 -1.46
N LYS A 136 1.73 3.24 -1.55
CA LYS A 136 2.78 2.59 -2.36
C LYS A 136 3.27 1.28 -1.76
N ASP A 137 3.58 1.26 -0.46
CA ASP A 137 4.17 0.09 0.19
C ASP A 137 3.16 -1.02 0.45
N PHE A 138 1.92 -0.68 0.78
CA PHE A 138 0.88 -1.64 1.15
C PHE A 138 -0.19 -1.83 0.07
N PHE A 139 0.15 -1.53 -1.18
CA PHE A 139 -0.72 -1.82 -2.31
C PHE A 139 -1.10 -3.32 -2.32
N ALA A 140 -2.40 -3.61 -2.42
CA ALA A 140 -2.98 -4.95 -2.42
C ALA A 140 -2.80 -5.75 -1.11
N GLU A 141 -2.57 -5.11 0.04
CA GLU A 141 -2.32 -5.80 1.32
C GLU A 141 -3.30 -5.47 2.45
N GLY A 142 -4.19 -4.50 2.26
CA GLY A 142 -5.20 -4.12 3.25
C GLY A 142 -4.73 -3.15 4.33
N GLN A 143 -3.45 -3.04 4.65
CA GLN A 143 -2.94 -2.13 5.69
C GLN A 143 -3.28 -0.67 5.40
N TYR A 144 -3.36 -0.30 4.13
CA TYR A 144 -3.76 1.04 3.73
C TYR A 144 -5.19 1.39 4.20
N PHE A 145 -6.12 0.42 4.18
CA PHE A 145 -7.46 0.61 4.73
C PHE A 145 -7.43 0.97 6.22
N TYR A 146 -6.62 0.27 7.01
CA TYR A 146 -6.48 0.56 8.44
C TYR A 146 -5.82 1.91 8.70
N PHE A 147 -4.87 2.32 7.87
CA PHE A 147 -4.30 3.67 7.93
C PHE A 147 -5.37 4.73 7.69
N LEU A 148 -6.17 4.61 6.63
CA LEU A 148 -7.26 5.53 6.31
C LEU A 148 -8.30 5.61 7.45
N LYS A 149 -8.70 4.45 7.97
CA LYS A 149 -9.67 4.35 9.09
C LYS A 149 -9.13 5.05 10.35
N ARG A 150 -7.89 4.76 10.76
CA ARG A 150 -7.25 5.35 11.94
C ARG A 150 -7.18 6.88 11.86
N HIS A 151 -6.94 7.40 10.68
CA HIS A 151 -6.85 8.84 10.43
C HIS A 151 -8.16 9.51 10.03
N ASN A 152 -9.27 8.80 10.06
CA ASN A 152 -10.62 9.29 9.71
C ASN A 152 -10.66 10.00 8.34
N TYR A 153 -10.02 9.40 7.33
CA TYR A 153 -10.09 9.93 5.97
C TYR A 153 -11.52 9.81 5.44
N LYS A 154 -12.16 10.94 5.12
CA LYS A 154 -13.49 10.97 4.49
C LYS A 154 -13.45 10.58 3.03
N THR A 155 -12.32 10.87 2.39
CA THR A 155 -12.07 10.56 0.99
C THR A 155 -10.68 9.98 0.84
N PHE A 156 -10.51 9.15 -0.18
CA PHE A 156 -9.21 8.63 -0.60
C PHE A 156 -9.20 8.50 -2.13
N TRP A 157 -8.04 8.32 -2.68
CA TRP A 157 -7.88 8.20 -4.13
C TRP A 157 -8.83 7.13 -4.69
N ARG A 158 -9.63 7.52 -5.68
CA ARG A 158 -10.69 6.69 -6.30
C ARG A 158 -11.85 6.29 -5.36
N CYS A 159 -12.01 6.95 -4.24
CA CYS A 159 -13.21 6.78 -3.44
C CYS A 159 -14.43 7.34 -4.19
N PRO A 160 -15.47 6.54 -4.45
CA PRO A 160 -16.61 6.98 -5.26
C PRO A 160 -17.54 7.96 -4.53
N VAL A 161 -17.48 8.01 -3.19
CA VAL A 161 -18.33 8.87 -2.36
C VAL A 161 -17.62 9.29 -1.06
N GLU A 162 -17.93 10.49 -0.61
CA GLU A 162 -17.52 11.02 0.69
C GLU A 162 -18.37 10.43 1.82
N LYS A 163 -17.99 9.27 2.35
CA LYS A 163 -18.70 8.70 3.51
C LYS A 163 -17.73 8.09 4.51
N MET A 164 -18.01 8.32 5.80
CA MET A 164 -17.33 7.64 6.91
C MET A 164 -17.82 6.19 7.10
N ASP A 165 -18.96 5.85 6.53
CA ASP A 165 -19.65 4.55 6.73
C ASP A 165 -18.85 3.35 6.19
N TYR A 166 -17.88 3.58 5.29
CA TYR A 166 -17.00 2.51 4.76
C TYR A 166 -16.10 1.85 5.81
N TYR A 167 -15.87 2.53 6.92
CA TYR A 167 -15.01 2.00 7.98
C TYR A 167 -15.76 1.20 9.02
N VAL A 168 -17.09 1.17 8.93
CA VAL A 168 -17.96 0.42 9.84
C VAL A 168 -18.62 -0.67 9.01
N LEU A 169 -18.29 -1.91 9.33
CA LEU A 169 -18.99 -3.04 8.70
C LEU A 169 -20.43 -3.06 9.20
N PRO A 170 -21.42 -3.27 8.32
CA PRO A 170 -22.79 -3.43 8.74
C PRO A 170 -22.92 -4.66 9.66
N THR A 171 -23.77 -4.55 10.66
CA THR A 171 -24.12 -5.73 11.47
C THR A 171 -24.79 -6.76 10.58
N PRO A 172 -24.38 -8.04 10.60
CA PRO A 172 -25.04 -9.08 9.84
C PRO A 172 -26.52 -9.18 10.15
N ASP A 173 -27.34 -9.50 9.16
CA ASP A 173 -28.79 -9.61 9.32
C ASP A 173 -29.20 -10.62 10.40
N ASP A 174 -28.47 -11.72 10.50
CA ASP A 174 -28.68 -12.74 11.54
C ASP A 174 -28.41 -12.19 12.94
N GLU A 175 -27.42 -11.32 13.10
CA GLU A 175 -27.13 -10.66 14.39
C GLU A 175 -28.20 -9.65 14.73
N ILE A 176 -28.78 -8.97 13.75
CA ILE A 176 -29.93 -8.06 13.94
C ILE A 176 -31.19 -8.85 14.32
N ALA A 177 -31.42 -10.01 13.68
CA ALA A 177 -32.60 -10.82 13.85
C ALA A 177 -32.57 -11.66 15.13
N TYR A 178 -31.42 -12.18 15.52
CA TYR A 178 -31.28 -13.16 16.62
C TYR A 178 -30.30 -12.74 17.71
N GLY A 179 -29.51 -11.69 17.47
CA GLY A 179 -28.60 -11.12 18.48
C GLY A 179 -29.41 -10.41 19.57
N ASN A 180 -29.08 -10.68 20.82
CA ASN A 180 -29.62 -9.92 21.95
C ASN A 180 -29.02 -8.49 21.87
N GLY A 181 -29.71 -7.61 21.16
CA GLY A 181 -29.30 -6.22 20.99
C GLY A 181 -28.98 -5.54 22.32
N LYS A 182 -27.73 -5.45 22.70
CA LYS A 182 -27.16 -4.57 23.72
C LYS A 182 -26.23 -3.60 23.07
#